data_9d4b86820e94ebad66e0865fb58b65aa
#
_entry.id   9d4b86820e94ebad66e0865fb58b65aa
#
_cell.length_a   1.000
_cell.length_b   1.000
_cell.length_c   1.000
_cell.angle_alpha   90.00
_cell.angle_beta   90.00
_cell.angle_gamma   90.00
#
_symmetry.space_group_name_H-M   'P 1'
#
loop_
_entity.id
_entity.type
_entity.pdbx_description
1 polymer ?
#
loop_
_entity_poly.entity_id
_entity_poly.type
_entity_poly.pdbx_seq_one_letter_code
_entity_poly.pdbx_strand_id
1 'polypeptide(L)'
;SVIGRSCGGRDIYALKIGSAAEYSLIAAAFHGSEHITSVILLMFIEELAAAIKSGGYLCGLNAARALKDRGVIFVPCVNPDGCEISINGINACGELGSTVKRLCLGDFEHWNANLRGVDINHNFNADWKTLKNKEIKAGILGPAPTRFGGYRPESEPETLALTELCRTVNIR
;
A
#
# COMPACT_ATOMS: atom_id res chain seq x y z
N SER A 1 -2.86 -11.53 9.20
CA SER A 1 -2.14 -12.42 8.26
C SER A 1 -1.13 -11.64 7.44
N VAL A 2 -0.07 -12.31 6.96
CA VAL A 2 0.82 -11.78 5.92
C VAL A 2 0.20 -12.16 4.57
N ILE A 3 0.05 -11.17 3.68
CA ILE A 3 -0.52 -11.38 2.34
C ILE A 3 0.56 -11.42 1.24
N GLY A 4 1.77 -11.01 1.55
CA GLY A 4 2.91 -11.00 0.67
C GLY A 4 4.12 -10.34 1.30
N ARG A 5 5.16 -10.14 0.50
CA ARG A 5 6.36 -9.41 0.88
C ARG A 5 6.71 -8.36 -0.16
N SER A 6 7.26 -7.25 0.29
CA SER A 6 7.78 -6.21 -0.58
C SER A 6 9.01 -6.68 -1.36
N CYS A 7 9.43 -5.93 -2.34
CA CYS A 7 10.65 -6.24 -3.09
C CYS A 7 11.93 -6.19 -2.23
N GLY A 8 11.91 -5.51 -1.10
CA GLY A 8 12.96 -5.53 -0.07
C GLY A 8 12.79 -6.63 0.99
N GLY A 9 11.77 -7.49 0.85
CA GLY A 9 11.53 -8.63 1.73
C GLY A 9 10.74 -8.34 3.01
N ARG A 10 10.17 -7.13 3.17
CA ARG A 10 9.33 -6.76 4.31
C ARG A 10 7.94 -7.34 4.16
N ASP A 11 7.37 -7.88 5.24
CA ASP A 11 6.03 -8.45 5.24
C ASP A 11 4.95 -7.37 4.99
N ILE A 12 3.96 -7.72 4.17
CA ILE A 12 2.75 -6.91 3.93
C ILE A 12 1.61 -7.57 4.70
N TYR A 13 1.04 -6.83 5.63
CA TYR A 13 0.02 -7.35 6.55
C TYR A 13 -1.39 -6.98 6.12
N ALA A 14 -2.32 -7.93 6.28
CA ALA A 14 -3.74 -7.68 6.26
C ALA A 14 -4.40 -8.04 7.59
N LEU A 15 -5.30 -7.19 8.07
CA LEU A 15 -6.15 -7.42 9.23
C LEU A 15 -7.59 -7.55 8.74
N LYS A 16 -8.29 -8.57 9.24
CA LYS A 16 -9.68 -8.85 8.88
C LYS A 16 -10.57 -8.68 10.10
N ILE A 17 -11.59 -7.85 9.99
CA ILE A 17 -12.59 -7.63 11.03
C ILE A 17 -13.97 -7.98 10.49
N GLY A 18 -14.74 -8.71 11.28
CA GLY A 18 -16.06 -9.21 10.89
C GLY A 18 -15.99 -10.51 10.07
N SER A 19 -17.18 -11.07 9.78
CA SER A 19 -17.35 -12.26 8.95
C SER A 19 -18.51 -12.04 8.02
N ALA A 20 -18.27 -12.12 6.72
CA ALA A 20 -19.24 -11.83 5.70
C ALA A 20 -18.97 -12.61 4.42
N ALA A 21 -19.96 -12.66 3.52
CA ALA A 21 -19.78 -13.20 2.18
C ALA A 21 -18.99 -12.23 1.28
N GLU A 22 -19.03 -10.92 1.59
CA GLU A 22 -18.34 -9.86 0.88
C GLU A 22 -17.61 -8.95 1.86
N TYR A 23 -16.45 -8.43 1.46
CA TYR A 23 -15.61 -7.55 2.27
C TYR A 23 -15.37 -6.22 1.58
N SER A 24 -15.32 -5.15 2.37
CA SER A 24 -14.72 -3.89 1.92
C SER A 24 -13.21 -3.95 2.18
N LEU A 25 -12.41 -3.43 1.25
CA LEU A 25 -10.96 -3.33 1.39
C LEU A 25 -10.56 -1.88 1.62
N ILE A 26 -9.79 -1.64 2.66
CA ILE A 26 -9.17 -0.34 2.96
C ILE A 26 -7.67 -0.55 3.03
N ALA A 27 -6.94 0.12 2.14
CA ALA A 27 -5.50 0.02 2.06
C ALA A 27 -4.86 1.41 2.15
N ALA A 28 -3.67 1.49 2.75
CA ALA A 28 -2.95 2.73 2.99
C ALA A 28 -1.47 2.61 2.61
N ALA A 29 -0.77 3.74 2.56
CA ALA A 29 0.65 3.84 2.29
C ALA A 29 1.08 3.12 1.00
N PHE A 30 0.43 3.46 -0.12
CA PHE A 30 0.89 3.09 -1.46
C PHE A 30 2.16 3.86 -1.83
N HIS A 31 2.23 5.12 -1.44
CA HIS A 31 3.39 5.98 -1.62
C HIS A 31 4.21 6.08 -0.33
N GLY A 32 5.53 6.04 -0.47
CA GLY A 32 6.42 6.07 0.68
C GLY A 32 6.29 7.33 1.52
N SER A 33 6.18 8.51 0.87
CA SER A 33 6.02 9.80 1.55
C SER A 33 4.70 9.94 2.31
N GLU A 34 3.71 9.08 2.02
CA GLU A 34 2.38 9.09 2.63
C GLU A 34 2.26 8.11 3.81
N HIS A 35 3.37 7.79 4.48
CA HIS A 35 3.42 6.83 5.60
C HIS A 35 2.48 7.20 6.77
N ILE A 36 2.12 8.49 6.91
CA ILE A 36 1.13 8.94 7.89
C ILE A 36 -0.24 8.25 7.72
N THR A 37 -0.61 7.88 6.50
CA THR A 37 -1.86 7.18 6.21
C THR A 37 -1.90 5.79 6.86
N SER A 38 -0.75 5.12 6.97
CA SER A 38 -0.60 3.86 7.71
C SER A 38 -0.91 4.05 9.19
N VAL A 39 -0.35 5.11 9.80
CA VAL A 39 -0.57 5.42 11.23
C VAL A 39 -2.05 5.71 11.50
N ILE A 40 -2.66 6.56 10.67
CA ILE A 40 -4.09 6.90 10.79
C ILE A 40 -4.95 5.65 10.67
N LEU A 41 -4.65 4.78 9.71
CA LEU A 41 -5.42 3.55 9.52
C LEU A 41 -5.26 2.58 10.71
N LEU A 42 -4.07 2.46 11.27
CA LEU A 42 -3.83 1.64 12.47
C LEU A 42 -4.59 2.18 13.69
N MET A 43 -4.57 3.49 13.93
CA MET A 43 -5.36 4.12 14.99
C MET A 43 -6.87 3.86 14.82
N PHE A 44 -7.36 3.99 13.59
CA PHE A 44 -8.77 3.67 13.29
C PHE A 44 -9.10 2.20 13.59
N ILE A 45 -8.22 1.27 13.23
CA ILE A 45 -8.40 -0.18 13.50
C ILE A 45 -8.46 -0.43 15.01
N GLU A 46 -7.59 0.19 15.80
CA GLU A 46 -7.57 0.06 17.25
C GLU A 46 -8.87 0.57 17.89
N GLU A 47 -9.31 1.77 17.50
CA GLU A 47 -10.57 2.35 17.98
C GLU A 47 -11.78 1.50 17.58
N LEU A 48 -11.80 1.01 16.34
CA LEU A 48 -12.87 0.12 15.87
C LEU A 48 -12.92 -1.19 16.67
N ALA A 49 -11.76 -1.80 16.90
CA ALA A 49 -11.67 -3.03 17.68
C ALA A 49 -12.11 -2.83 19.14
N ALA A 50 -11.71 -1.70 19.74
CA ALA A 50 -12.14 -1.34 21.11
C ALA A 50 -13.65 -1.10 21.18
N ALA A 51 -14.23 -0.38 20.20
CA ALA A 51 -15.67 -0.14 20.14
C ALA A 51 -16.47 -1.44 19.94
N ILE A 52 -16.00 -2.37 19.11
CA ILE A 52 -16.62 -3.69 18.94
C ILE A 52 -16.59 -4.46 20.26
N LYS A 53 -15.41 -4.53 20.90
CA LYS A 53 -15.23 -5.28 22.15
C LYS A 53 -16.12 -4.76 23.31
N SER A 54 -16.32 -3.45 23.39
CA SER A 54 -17.14 -2.81 24.42
C SER A 54 -18.63 -2.75 24.08
N GLY A 55 -19.04 -3.13 22.86
CA GLY A 55 -20.40 -2.90 22.37
C GLY A 55 -20.72 -1.41 22.13
N GLY A 56 -19.69 -0.59 22.01
CA GLY A 56 -19.74 0.86 21.92
C GLY A 56 -19.98 1.42 20.51
N TYR A 57 -19.75 2.72 20.41
CA TYR A 57 -19.98 3.50 19.20
C TYR A 57 -18.67 4.05 18.66
N LEU A 58 -18.57 4.09 17.33
CA LEU A 58 -17.51 4.79 16.61
C LEU A 58 -18.16 5.71 15.57
N CYS A 59 -17.80 6.97 15.56
CA CYS A 59 -18.38 7.98 14.65
C CYS A 59 -19.94 8.00 14.67
N GLY A 60 -20.54 7.83 15.86
CA GLY A 60 -21.99 7.83 16.02
C GLY A 60 -22.71 6.53 15.61
N LEU A 61 -21.98 5.52 15.16
CA LEU A 61 -22.52 4.21 14.78
C LEU A 61 -22.12 3.14 15.81
N ASN A 62 -23.06 2.26 16.19
CA ASN A 62 -22.71 1.09 16.98
C ASN A 62 -21.82 0.17 16.14
N ALA A 63 -20.57 -0.02 16.55
CA ALA A 63 -19.55 -0.70 15.75
C ALA A 63 -19.90 -2.16 15.45
N ALA A 64 -20.38 -2.90 16.46
CA ALA A 64 -20.75 -4.30 16.28
C ALA A 64 -21.97 -4.46 15.35
N ARG A 65 -22.96 -3.56 15.46
CA ARG A 65 -24.14 -3.56 14.58
C ARG A 65 -23.80 -3.17 13.16
N ALA A 66 -22.90 -2.20 12.96
CA ALA A 66 -22.46 -1.76 11.63
C ALA A 66 -21.74 -2.88 10.86
N LEU A 67 -21.04 -3.78 11.58
CA LEU A 67 -20.31 -4.91 11.01
C LEU A 67 -21.09 -6.23 11.05
N LYS A 68 -22.36 -6.20 11.49
CA LYS A 68 -23.22 -7.38 11.42
C LYS A 68 -23.40 -7.76 9.94
N ASP A 69 -23.07 -8.99 9.59
CA ASP A 69 -23.10 -9.52 8.22
C ASP A 69 -22.24 -8.73 7.21
N ARG A 70 -21.28 -7.96 7.72
CA ARG A 70 -20.30 -7.20 6.93
C ARG A 70 -18.89 -7.48 7.42
N GLY A 71 -17.92 -7.37 6.52
CA GLY A 71 -16.52 -7.53 6.86
C GLY A 71 -15.68 -6.43 6.24
N VAL A 72 -14.58 -6.11 6.89
CA VAL A 72 -13.59 -5.17 6.38
C VAL A 72 -12.22 -5.82 6.46
N ILE A 73 -11.45 -5.67 5.40
CA ILE A 73 -10.03 -6.03 5.36
C ILE A 73 -9.23 -4.74 5.30
N PHE A 74 -8.26 -4.63 6.18
CA PHE A 74 -7.35 -3.50 6.25
C PHE A 74 -5.95 -3.95 5.83
N VAL A 75 -5.32 -3.20 4.94
CA VAL A 75 -3.89 -3.33 4.58
C VAL A 75 -3.20 -2.02 4.97
N PRO A 76 -2.66 -1.91 6.19
CA PRO A 76 -2.17 -0.64 6.72
C PRO A 76 -0.98 -0.06 5.95
N CYS A 77 -0.15 -0.90 5.34
CA CYS A 77 1.00 -0.46 4.58
C CYS A 77 1.21 -1.36 3.37
N VAL A 78 0.89 -0.86 2.18
CA VAL A 78 1.09 -1.58 0.92
C VAL A 78 2.55 -1.51 0.48
N ASN A 79 3.23 -0.38 0.74
CA ASN A 79 4.60 -0.11 0.33
C ASN A 79 5.55 0.11 1.53
N PRO A 80 5.85 -0.95 2.30
CA PRO A 80 6.71 -0.80 3.47
C PRO A 80 8.14 -0.37 3.14
N ASP A 81 8.66 -0.74 1.97
CA ASP A 81 9.98 -0.29 1.53
C ASP A 81 10.00 1.20 1.24
N GLY A 82 9.02 1.71 0.51
CA GLY A 82 8.91 3.14 0.22
C GLY A 82 8.77 3.98 1.48
N CYS A 83 7.96 3.53 2.45
CA CYS A 83 7.82 4.21 3.74
C CYS A 83 9.15 4.25 4.50
N GLU A 84 9.86 3.13 4.58
CA GLU A 84 11.17 3.09 5.22
C GLU A 84 12.19 4.00 4.53
N ILE A 85 12.18 4.08 3.20
CA ILE A 85 13.06 4.99 2.46
C ILE A 85 12.72 6.44 2.77
N SER A 86 11.43 6.80 2.77
CA SER A 86 11.01 8.16 3.09
C SER A 86 11.39 8.60 4.50
N ILE A 87 11.35 7.69 5.48
CA ILE A 87 11.64 7.97 6.90
C ILE A 87 13.14 7.91 7.19
N ASN A 88 13.81 6.86 6.72
CA ASN A 88 15.18 6.50 7.13
C ASN A 88 16.23 6.74 6.02
N GLY A 89 15.79 7.21 4.85
CA GLY A 89 16.65 7.54 3.74
C GLY A 89 17.46 6.35 3.23
N ILE A 90 18.71 6.61 2.90
CA ILE A 90 19.63 5.63 2.32
C ILE A 90 19.83 4.38 3.19
N ASN A 91 19.68 4.51 4.51
CA ASN A 91 19.86 3.40 5.45
C ASN A 91 18.82 2.29 5.27
N ALA A 92 17.65 2.62 4.69
CA ALA A 92 16.59 1.66 4.42
C ALA A 92 16.77 0.88 3.11
N CYS A 93 17.73 1.26 2.27
CA CYS A 93 17.83 0.81 0.87
C CYS A 93 18.73 -0.41 0.67
N GLY A 94 19.50 -0.83 1.66
CA GLY A 94 20.47 -1.92 1.50
C GLY A 94 21.42 -1.70 0.31
N GLU A 95 21.60 -2.71 -0.51
CA GLU A 95 22.50 -2.66 -1.69
C GLU A 95 22.01 -1.68 -2.77
N LEU A 96 20.73 -1.30 -2.77
CA LEU A 96 20.17 -0.35 -3.75
C LEU A 96 20.33 1.12 -3.34
N GLY A 97 20.98 1.40 -2.20
CA GLY A 97 21.10 2.76 -1.65
C GLY A 97 21.67 3.78 -2.62
N SER A 98 22.75 3.43 -3.34
CA SER A 98 23.35 4.31 -4.35
C SER A 98 22.41 4.60 -5.53
N THR A 99 21.62 3.61 -5.94
CA THR A 99 20.65 3.74 -7.02
C THR A 99 19.49 4.63 -6.59
N VAL A 100 18.89 4.36 -5.43
CA VAL A 100 17.79 5.17 -4.88
C VAL A 100 18.23 6.62 -4.68
N LYS A 101 19.40 6.85 -4.06
CA LYS A 101 19.95 8.20 -3.88
C LYS A 101 20.12 8.96 -5.19
N ARG A 102 20.58 8.30 -6.25
CA ARG A 102 20.72 8.91 -7.58
C ARG A 102 19.36 9.26 -8.19
N LEU A 103 18.37 8.39 -8.04
CA LEU A 103 17.03 8.61 -8.58
C LEU A 103 16.32 9.79 -7.91
N CYS A 104 16.42 9.94 -6.59
CA CYS A 104 15.78 11.03 -5.85
C CYS A 104 16.71 12.25 -5.64
N LEU A 105 17.93 12.24 -6.17
CA LEU A 105 18.93 13.30 -5.97
C LEU A 105 19.19 13.60 -4.47
N GLY A 106 18.96 12.62 -3.59
CA GLY A 106 19.09 12.74 -2.15
C GLY A 106 17.84 13.24 -1.41
N ASP A 107 16.77 13.53 -2.13
CA ASP A 107 15.46 13.88 -1.55
C ASP A 107 14.63 12.62 -1.27
N PHE A 108 14.88 12.01 -0.13
CA PHE A 108 14.20 10.79 0.29
C PHE A 108 12.78 11.08 0.83
N GLU A 109 12.52 12.25 1.37
CA GLU A 109 11.22 12.61 1.97
C GLU A 109 10.08 12.55 0.95
N HIS A 110 10.36 12.83 -0.31
CA HIS A 110 9.40 12.78 -1.41
C HIS A 110 9.44 11.46 -2.20
N TRP A 111 10.03 10.41 -1.64
CA TRP A 111 10.07 9.09 -2.26
C TRP A 111 8.71 8.39 -2.19
N ASN A 112 8.05 8.19 -3.33
CA ASN A 112 6.73 7.54 -3.43
C ASN A 112 6.82 6.09 -3.89
N ALA A 113 7.83 5.75 -4.69
CA ALA A 113 8.01 4.43 -5.28
C ALA A 113 8.33 3.34 -4.24
N ASN A 114 8.33 2.08 -4.67
CA ASN A 114 8.94 1.00 -3.91
C ASN A 114 10.49 1.05 -3.99
N LEU A 115 11.17 0.07 -3.41
CA LEU A 115 12.65 0.04 -3.39
C LEU A 115 13.28 -0.03 -4.79
N ARG A 116 12.53 -0.50 -5.81
CA ARG A 116 12.99 -0.58 -7.20
C ARG A 116 12.70 0.67 -8.03
N GLY A 117 12.13 1.71 -7.43
CA GLY A 117 11.73 2.92 -8.14
C GLY A 117 10.48 2.73 -9.00
N VAL A 118 9.59 1.82 -8.62
CA VAL A 118 8.29 1.60 -9.26
C VAL A 118 7.21 2.17 -8.37
N ASP A 119 6.39 3.04 -8.93
CA ASP A 119 5.19 3.58 -8.29
C ASP A 119 4.10 2.50 -8.31
N ILE A 120 3.82 1.93 -7.13
CA ILE A 120 2.89 0.81 -6.97
C ILE A 120 1.49 1.18 -7.46
N ASN A 121 1.06 2.43 -7.20
CA ASN A 121 -0.26 2.91 -7.63
C ASN A 121 -0.40 2.93 -9.16
N HIS A 122 0.71 3.02 -9.89
CA HIS A 122 0.78 2.96 -11.34
C HIS A 122 1.01 1.55 -11.90
N ASN A 123 1.23 0.54 -11.05
CA ASN A 123 1.63 -0.79 -11.49
C ASN A 123 0.47 -1.79 -11.65
N PHE A 124 -0.76 -1.43 -11.25
CA PHE A 124 -1.93 -2.28 -11.42
C PHE A 124 -2.34 -2.44 -12.89
N ASN A 125 -2.92 -3.59 -13.22
CA ASN A 125 -3.48 -3.85 -14.55
C ASN A 125 -4.87 -3.20 -14.73
N ALA A 126 -4.93 -1.89 -14.51
CA ALA A 126 -6.11 -1.04 -14.62
C ALA A 126 -5.82 0.04 -15.67
N ASP A 127 -6.00 -0.30 -16.94
CA ASP A 127 -5.66 0.54 -18.11
C ASP A 127 -4.17 0.97 -18.12
N TRP A 128 -3.30 0.07 -17.70
CA TRP A 128 -1.87 0.31 -17.58
C TRP A 128 -1.21 0.81 -18.86
N LYS A 129 -1.66 0.35 -20.04
CA LYS A 129 -1.11 0.80 -21.34
C LYS A 129 -1.34 2.29 -21.57
N THR A 130 -2.52 2.78 -21.24
CA THR A 130 -2.86 4.21 -21.37
C THR A 130 -2.03 5.04 -20.40
N LEU A 131 -1.89 4.57 -19.16
CA LEU A 131 -1.03 5.20 -18.17
C LEU A 131 0.42 5.24 -18.64
N LYS A 132 0.95 4.14 -19.16
CA LYS A 132 2.31 4.04 -19.68
C LYS A 132 2.59 5.04 -20.81
N ASN A 133 1.64 5.23 -21.70
CA ASN A 133 1.75 6.24 -22.75
C ASN A 133 1.82 7.68 -22.17
N LYS A 134 1.10 7.96 -21.08
CA LYS A 134 1.20 9.26 -20.37
C LYS A 134 2.56 9.44 -19.71
N GLU A 135 3.09 8.39 -19.07
CA GLU A 135 4.43 8.40 -18.45
C GLU A 135 5.51 8.72 -19.49
N ILE A 136 5.51 8.03 -20.64
CA ILE A 136 6.46 8.25 -21.73
C ILE A 136 6.39 9.69 -22.24
N LYS A 137 5.17 10.22 -22.45
CA LYS A 137 4.97 11.63 -22.86
C LYS A 137 5.48 12.63 -21.81
N ALA A 138 5.47 12.25 -20.53
CA ALA A 138 6.00 13.04 -19.43
C ALA A 138 7.52 12.84 -19.20
N GLY A 139 8.20 12.06 -20.05
CA GLY A 139 9.62 11.79 -19.95
C GLY A 139 10.01 10.75 -18.90
N ILE A 140 9.03 9.99 -18.35
CA ILE A 140 9.28 8.93 -17.36
C ILE A 140 9.51 7.61 -18.11
N LEU A 141 10.78 7.29 -18.33
CA LEU A 141 11.18 6.16 -19.18
C LEU A 141 11.69 4.95 -18.38
N GLY A 142 11.86 5.08 -17.07
CA GLY A 142 12.41 4.05 -16.20
C GLY A 142 12.20 4.36 -14.73
N PRO A 143 12.84 3.59 -13.82
CA PRO A 143 12.73 3.77 -12.38
C PRO A 143 12.89 5.23 -11.94
N ALA A 144 11.97 5.68 -11.10
CA ALA A 144 11.87 7.06 -10.65
C ALA A 144 11.32 7.13 -9.22
N PRO A 145 11.47 8.26 -8.52
CA PRO A 145 10.88 8.43 -7.20
C PRO A 145 9.35 8.35 -7.19
N THR A 146 8.72 8.60 -8.32
CA THR A 146 7.26 8.60 -8.48
C THR A 146 6.86 8.35 -9.94
N ARG A 147 5.62 7.97 -10.17
CA ARG A 147 4.94 7.82 -11.48
C ARG A 147 5.44 6.73 -12.41
N PHE A 148 6.54 6.07 -12.17
CA PHE A 148 6.98 4.97 -13.02
C PHE A 148 6.20 3.69 -12.68
N GLY A 149 5.30 3.26 -13.54
CA GLY A 149 4.43 2.07 -13.33
C GLY A 149 5.07 0.72 -13.68
N GLY A 150 6.41 0.65 -13.71
CA GLY A 150 7.13 -0.57 -14.07
C GLY A 150 7.22 -0.80 -15.58
N TYR A 151 7.85 -1.90 -15.98
CA TYR A 151 7.99 -2.29 -17.39
C TYR A 151 6.82 -3.14 -17.89
N ARG A 152 6.02 -3.68 -16.97
CA ARG A 152 4.78 -4.43 -17.24
C ARG A 152 3.81 -4.23 -16.07
N PRO A 153 2.50 -4.38 -16.29
CA PRO A 153 1.54 -4.33 -15.20
C PRO A 153 1.78 -5.48 -14.22
N GLU A 154 1.47 -5.26 -12.95
CA GLU A 154 1.60 -6.25 -11.88
C GLU A 154 3.01 -6.88 -11.82
N SER A 155 4.06 -6.06 -12.08
CA SER A 155 5.44 -6.53 -12.01
C SER A 155 5.99 -6.59 -10.59
N GLU A 156 5.40 -5.80 -9.68
CA GLU A 156 5.91 -5.64 -8.34
C GLU A 156 5.21 -6.57 -7.35
N PRO A 157 5.96 -7.16 -6.41
CA PRO A 157 5.39 -8.10 -5.44
C PRO A 157 4.34 -7.45 -4.53
N GLU A 158 4.45 -6.17 -4.24
CA GLU A 158 3.47 -5.41 -3.47
C GLU A 158 2.12 -5.33 -4.22
N THR A 159 2.17 -5.04 -5.52
CA THR A 159 0.98 -5.02 -6.38
C THR A 159 0.35 -6.40 -6.46
N LEU A 160 1.17 -7.43 -6.68
CA LEU A 160 0.70 -8.82 -6.75
C LEU A 160 0.05 -9.27 -5.44
N ALA A 161 0.62 -8.92 -4.29
CA ALA A 161 0.05 -9.26 -2.98
C ALA A 161 -1.38 -8.72 -2.81
N LEU A 162 -1.59 -7.45 -3.19
CA LEU A 162 -2.91 -6.83 -3.09
C LEU A 162 -3.89 -7.37 -4.13
N THR A 163 -3.42 -7.57 -5.37
CA THR A 163 -4.25 -8.13 -6.45
C THR A 163 -4.70 -9.56 -6.12
N GLU A 164 -3.80 -10.39 -5.58
CA GLU A 164 -4.13 -11.75 -5.18
C GLU A 164 -5.11 -11.78 -4.00
N LEU A 165 -4.96 -10.89 -3.04
CA LEU A 165 -5.94 -10.71 -1.98
C LEU A 165 -7.32 -10.41 -2.57
N CYS A 166 -7.42 -9.49 -3.54
CA CYS A 166 -8.68 -9.15 -4.19
C CYS A 166 -9.27 -10.31 -5.03
N ARG A 167 -8.43 -11.20 -5.57
CA ARG A 167 -8.88 -12.37 -6.32
C ARG A 167 -9.38 -13.49 -5.43
N THR A 168 -8.79 -13.65 -4.25
CA THR A 168 -9.09 -14.75 -3.32
C THR A 168 -10.21 -14.42 -2.33
N VAL A 169 -10.49 -13.15 -2.15
CA VAL A 169 -11.56 -12.66 -1.26
C VAL A 169 -12.59 -11.91 -2.10
N ASN A 170 -13.87 -12.15 -1.84
CA ASN A 170 -14.94 -11.41 -2.49
C ASN A 170 -14.96 -9.96 -1.95
N ILE A 171 -14.29 -9.07 -2.68
CA ILE A 171 -14.22 -7.63 -2.37
C ILE A 171 -15.35 -6.90 -3.10
N ARG A 172 -16.04 -6.05 -2.34
CA ARG A 172 -17.14 -5.20 -2.83
C ARG A 172 -16.67 -3.75 -2.99
#